data_3da81ba336891f733ea4a2dae008b435
#
_entry.id   3da81ba336891f733ea4a2dae008b435
#
_cell.length_a   1.000
_cell.length_b   1.000
_cell.length_c   1.000
_cell.angle_alpha   90.00
_cell.angle_beta   90.00
_cell.angle_gamma   90.00
#
_symmetry.space_group_name_H-M   'P 1'
#
loop_
_entity.id
_entity.type
_entity.pdbx_description
1 polymer ?
#
loop_
_entity_poly.entity_id
_entity_poly.type
_entity_poly.pdbx_seq_one_letter_code
_entity_poly.pdbx_strand_id
1 'polypeptide(L)'
;MPVNQLADMPGAIRTRLLKRAAIAAGAPAGSVTAAHIGELDALITDWHGQRWLDLPGGVRCLRRYGRLQFTAQDSSDQDSNRQREAEV
;
A
#
# COMPACT_ATOMS: atom_id res chain seq x y z
N MET A 1 6.13 -4.54 -6.20
CA MET A 1 5.31 -4.77 -7.42
C MET A 1 5.71 -3.76 -8.48
N PRO A 2 6.22 -4.20 -9.62
CA PRO A 2 6.60 -3.28 -10.68
C PRO A 2 5.37 -2.62 -11.31
N VAL A 3 5.39 -1.29 -11.40
CA VAL A 3 4.23 -0.54 -11.88
C VAL A 3 3.92 -0.85 -13.34
N ASN A 4 4.95 -0.98 -14.19
CA ASN A 4 4.72 -1.23 -15.61
C ASN A 4 4.05 -2.59 -15.86
N GLN A 5 4.36 -3.59 -15.06
CA GLN A 5 3.69 -4.89 -15.16
C GLN A 5 2.24 -4.80 -14.73
N LEU A 6 1.98 -4.06 -13.65
CA LEU A 6 0.62 -3.84 -13.19
C LEU A 6 -0.20 -3.05 -14.22
N ALA A 7 0.39 -2.05 -14.84
CA ALA A 7 -0.30 -1.23 -15.82
C ALA A 7 -0.72 -2.04 -17.06
N ASP A 8 0.01 -3.10 -17.38
CA ASP A 8 -0.30 -3.94 -18.53
C ASP A 8 -1.39 -4.97 -18.25
N MET A 9 -1.80 -5.12 -17.01
CA MET A 9 -2.84 -6.08 -16.64
C MET A 9 -4.23 -5.52 -16.91
N PRO A 10 -5.20 -6.40 -17.20
CA PRO A 10 -6.61 -5.98 -17.20
C PRO A 10 -6.98 -5.41 -15.83
N GLY A 11 -7.81 -4.36 -15.84
CA GLY A 11 -8.16 -3.66 -14.60
C GLY A 11 -8.73 -4.56 -13.52
N ALA A 12 -9.56 -5.52 -13.89
CA ALA A 12 -10.17 -6.44 -12.93
C ALA A 12 -9.12 -7.29 -12.23
N ILE A 13 -8.08 -7.70 -12.93
CA ILE A 13 -6.98 -8.49 -12.33
C ILE A 13 -6.10 -7.60 -11.49
N ARG A 14 -5.74 -6.43 -12.00
CA ARG A 14 -4.89 -5.47 -11.31
C ARG A 14 -5.49 -5.06 -9.96
N THR A 15 -6.77 -4.68 -9.96
CA THR A 15 -7.41 -4.23 -8.71
C THR A 15 -7.51 -5.35 -7.70
N ARG A 16 -7.69 -6.58 -8.16
CA ARG A 16 -7.73 -7.75 -7.27
C ARG A 16 -6.38 -7.98 -6.61
N LEU A 17 -5.30 -7.85 -7.37
CA LEU A 17 -3.95 -7.98 -6.83
C LEU A 17 -3.63 -6.86 -5.84
N LEU A 18 -4.05 -5.63 -6.12
CA LEU A 18 -3.84 -4.50 -5.23
C LEU A 18 -4.54 -4.72 -3.89
N LYS A 19 -5.76 -5.22 -3.92
CA LYS A 19 -6.48 -5.53 -2.69
C LYS A 19 -5.78 -6.60 -1.88
N ARG A 20 -5.32 -7.66 -2.54
CA ARG A 20 -4.60 -8.73 -1.86
C ARG A 20 -3.31 -8.22 -1.24
N ALA A 21 -2.58 -7.36 -1.93
CA ALA A 21 -1.34 -6.81 -1.42
C ALA A 21 -1.59 -5.95 -0.18
N ALA A 22 -2.65 -5.14 -0.20
CA ALA A 22 -3.00 -4.31 0.95
C ALA A 22 -3.33 -5.17 2.17
N ILE A 23 -4.12 -6.22 1.98
CA ILE A 23 -4.51 -7.13 3.06
C ILE A 23 -3.28 -7.88 3.58
N ALA A 24 -2.42 -8.35 2.70
CA ALA A 24 -1.20 -9.05 3.09
C ALA A 24 -0.27 -8.15 3.92
N ALA A 25 -0.30 -6.84 3.68
CA ALA A 25 0.50 -5.89 4.43
C ALA A 25 -0.14 -5.50 5.77
N GLY A 26 -1.37 -5.93 6.04
CA GLY A 26 -2.01 -5.71 7.32
C GLY A 26 -3.34 -4.98 7.29
N ALA A 27 -3.84 -4.56 6.12
CA ALA A 27 -5.12 -3.88 6.06
C ALA A 27 -6.26 -4.87 6.31
N PRO A 28 -7.24 -4.51 7.17
CA PRO A 28 -8.39 -5.38 7.37
C PRO A 28 -9.20 -5.50 6.08
N ALA A 29 -9.53 -6.73 5.69
CA ALA A 29 -10.21 -6.98 4.42
C ALA A 29 -11.54 -6.22 4.31
N GLY A 30 -12.30 -6.17 5.39
CA GLY A 30 -13.60 -5.49 5.40
C GLY A 30 -13.50 -3.97 5.39
N SER A 31 -12.30 -3.41 5.59
CA SER A 31 -12.10 -1.96 5.61
C SER A 31 -11.53 -1.42 4.31
N VAL A 32 -11.07 -2.29 3.42
CA VAL A 32 -10.53 -1.88 2.11
C VAL A 32 -11.69 -1.75 1.14
N THR A 33 -12.08 -0.51 0.86
CA THR A 33 -13.25 -0.22 0.04
C THR A 33 -12.89 -0.04 -1.43
N ALA A 34 -13.92 0.06 -2.28
CA ALA A 34 -13.72 0.36 -3.70
C ALA A 34 -12.99 1.69 -3.89
N ALA A 35 -13.24 2.67 -3.01
CA ALA A 35 -12.54 3.95 -3.08
C ALA A 35 -11.05 3.77 -2.84
N HIS A 36 -10.66 2.96 -1.86
CA HIS A 36 -9.26 2.66 -1.61
C HIS A 36 -8.60 1.99 -2.83
N ILE A 37 -9.30 1.04 -3.41
CA ILE A 37 -8.78 0.33 -4.59
C ILE A 37 -8.64 1.28 -5.78
N GLY A 38 -9.59 2.18 -5.96
CA GLY A 38 -9.51 3.19 -7.02
C GLY A 38 -8.32 4.13 -6.84
N GLU A 39 -8.03 4.51 -5.60
CA GLU A 39 -6.87 5.34 -5.31
C GLU A 39 -5.56 4.59 -5.54
N LEU A 40 -5.51 3.32 -5.16
CA LEU A 40 -4.35 2.48 -5.45
C LEU A 40 -4.14 2.35 -6.96
N ASP A 41 -5.22 2.12 -7.69
CA ASP A 41 -5.17 1.99 -9.14
C ASP A 41 -4.65 3.27 -9.78
N ALA A 42 -5.03 4.42 -9.26
CA ALA A 42 -4.57 5.71 -9.77
C ALA A 42 -3.07 5.92 -9.58
N LEU A 43 -2.47 5.31 -8.57
CA LEU A 43 -1.02 5.34 -8.43
C LEU A 43 -0.31 4.66 -9.60
N ILE A 44 -1.01 3.81 -10.31
CA ILE A 44 -0.46 3.08 -11.46
C ILE A 44 -0.87 3.75 -12.77
N THR A 45 -2.17 4.02 -12.93
CA THR A 45 -2.74 4.42 -14.21
C THR A 45 -2.90 5.93 -14.37
N ASP A 46 -2.91 6.66 -13.26
CA ASP A 46 -3.17 8.10 -13.27
C ASP A 46 -2.31 8.81 -12.23
N TRP A 47 -1.02 8.52 -12.24
CA TRP A 47 -0.09 9.05 -11.25
C TRP A 47 0.27 10.49 -11.56
N HIS A 48 0.09 11.35 -10.56
CA HIS A 48 0.40 12.78 -10.63
C HIS A 48 1.46 13.18 -9.61
N GLY A 49 2.38 12.28 -9.28
CA GLY A 49 3.44 12.58 -8.33
C GLY A 49 3.09 12.31 -6.88
N GLN A 50 1.95 11.65 -6.60
CA GLN A 50 1.62 11.25 -5.24
C GLN A 50 2.72 10.33 -4.70
N ARG A 51 3.17 10.60 -3.48
CA ARG A 51 4.23 9.82 -2.88
C ARG A 51 3.72 8.55 -2.25
N TRP A 52 2.59 8.65 -1.56
CA TRP A 52 2.02 7.50 -0.87
C TRP A 52 0.52 7.65 -0.72
N LEU A 53 -0.09 6.56 -0.32
CA LEU A 53 -1.50 6.48 -0.01
C LEU A 53 -1.65 5.74 1.31
N ASP A 54 -2.37 6.32 2.26
CA ASP A 54 -2.66 5.67 3.54
C ASP A 54 -3.90 4.81 3.40
N LEU A 55 -3.80 3.59 3.91
CA LEU A 55 -4.85 2.59 3.87
C LEU A 55 -5.28 2.21 5.29
N PRO A 56 -6.45 1.59 5.45
CA PRO A 56 -6.89 1.14 6.77
C PRO A 56 -5.88 0.19 7.40
N GLY A 57 -5.88 0.15 8.73
CA GLY A 57 -5.02 -0.75 9.47
C GLY A 57 -3.57 -0.31 9.56
N GLY A 58 -3.30 0.96 9.31
CA GLY A 58 -1.95 1.48 9.41
C GLY A 58 -1.05 1.05 8.26
N VAL A 59 -1.63 0.67 7.15
CA VAL A 59 -0.88 0.28 5.95
C VAL A 59 -0.68 1.50 5.06
N ARG A 60 0.49 1.59 4.46
CA ARG A 60 0.80 2.66 3.50
C ARG A 60 1.33 2.04 2.22
N CYS A 61 0.85 2.55 1.08
CA CYS A 61 1.37 2.17 -0.22
C CYS A 61 2.18 3.34 -0.79
N LEU A 62 3.41 3.06 -1.18
CA LEU A 62 4.29 4.06 -1.79
C LEU A 62 4.58 3.67 -3.23
N ARG A 63 4.64 4.68 -4.10
CA ARG A 63 5.18 4.49 -5.44
C ARG A 63 6.57 5.13 -5.49
N ARG A 64 7.57 4.31 -5.80
CA ARG A 64 8.96 4.72 -5.74
C ARG A 64 9.77 3.93 -6.74
N TYR A 65 10.55 4.63 -7.55
CA TYR A 65 11.42 3.99 -8.55
C TYR A 65 10.67 3.00 -9.44
N GLY A 66 9.46 3.39 -9.86
CA GLY A 66 8.63 2.54 -10.73
C GLY A 66 8.05 1.31 -10.06
N ARG A 67 7.98 1.29 -8.74
CA ARG A 67 7.46 0.14 -7.99
C ARG A 67 6.48 0.61 -6.93
N LEU A 68 5.51 -0.24 -6.62
CA LEU A 68 4.65 -0.06 -5.46
C LEU A 68 5.20 -0.86 -4.30
N GLN A 69 5.22 -0.25 -3.12
CA GLN A 69 5.63 -0.90 -1.88
C GLN A 69 4.53 -0.70 -0.84
N PHE A 70 4.11 -1.79 -0.22
CA PHE A 70 3.13 -1.74 0.86
C PHE A 70 3.87 -1.94 2.17
N THR A 71 3.71 -1.01 3.09
CA THR A 71 4.40 -1.07 4.39
C THR A 71 3.37 -0.93 5.51
N ALA A 72 3.61 -1.62 6.61
CA ALA A 72 2.82 -1.43 7.82
C ALA A 72 3.37 -0.24 8.57
N GLN A 73 2.56 0.79 8.72
CA GLN A 73 2.91 1.98 9.50
C GLN A 73 2.51 1.75 10.94
N ASP A 74 2.96 0.67 11.50
CA ASP A 74 2.58 0.34 12.83
C ASP A 74 3.37 1.16 13.80
N SER A 75 2.66 1.67 14.63
CA SER A 75 3.26 2.37 15.69
C SER A 75 4.13 1.49 16.52
N SER A 76 4.15 0.74 16.22
CA SER A 76 4.86 0.22 17.03
C SER A 76 6.18 0.10 16.72
N ASP A 77 5.72 0.46 15.94
CA ASP A 77 6.50 0.78 15.72
C ASP A 77 7.08 1.38 16.20
N GLN A 78 6.45 1.38 16.57
CA GLN A 78 6.70 2.09 17.01
C GLN A 78 7.39 1.90 17.75
N ASP A 79 7.12 1.37 18.00
CA ASP A 79 7.67 1.40 18.73
C ASP A 79 8.65 1.06 18.72
N SER A 80 8.54 0.88 18.43
CA SER A 80 9.24 0.85 18.53
C SER A 80 10.24 1.01 18.62
N ASN A 81 10.08 1.11 18.64
CA ASN A 81 10.77 1.53 18.86
C ASN A 81 11.46 1.55 19.67
N ARG A 82 11.06 1.19 20.09
CA ARG A 82 11.47 1.41 20.81
C ARG A 82 12.35 0.90 21.33
N GLN A 83 12.05 0.50 21.13
CA GLN A 83 12.64 0.28 21.46
C GLN A 83 13.70 0.21 21.65
N ARG A 84 13.54 0.34 21.51
CA ARG A 84 14.40 0.58 21.51
C ARG A 84 15.14 0.93 22.11
N GLU A 85 14.48 1.05 22.24
CA GLU A 85 14.96 1.47 22.78
C GLU A 85 15.62 1.21 23.51
N ALA A 86 15.22 0.84 23.73
CA ALA A 86 15.62 0.72 24.45
C ALA A 86 16.65 0.29 24.80
N GLU A 87 16.56 0.19 24.67
CA GLU A 87 17.35 0.11 24.95
C GLU A 87 18.21 0.20 25.45
N VAL A 88 17.86 0.16 25.66
CA VAL A 88 18.48 0.70 26.03
C VAL A 88 19.26 0.73 26.39
#